data_baefa6e0ac4552060927ac1d3e89f403
#
_entry.id   baefa6e0ac4552060927ac1d3e89f403
#
_cell.length_a   1.000
_cell.length_b   1.000
_cell.length_c   1.000
_cell.angle_alpha   90.00
_cell.angle_beta   90.00
_cell.angle_gamma   90.00
#
_symmetry.space_group_name_H-M   'P 1'
#
loop_
_entity.id
_entity.type
_entity.pdbx_description
1 polymer ?
#
loop_
_entity_poly.entity_id
_entity_poly.type
_entity_poly.pdbx_seq_one_letter_code
_entity_poly.pdbx_strand_id
1 'polypeptide(L)'
;MIKKAILPVAGLGTRFLPASKSIPKEMVTVVDRPAIEYVVREAVAAGIEQIVLVTHSSKASIENYFDHNFELETTLENKKKFDLLKEITEILPPHVSVVSVRQPQPLGLGHAVLCAKDVIGKDDFAVLLPDVLVKDSDPVNDLSLMIQRFNASQSSQIMVEAVPDHLVDQYGIVDVAASPAEGESIKMQGIVEKPVVGTAPSNLSVVGRYVLPAKIMQLLENTPKGAGNEI
;
A
#
# COMPACT_ATOMS: atom_id res chain seq x y z
N MET A 1 13.73 -11.79 -6.31
CA MET A 1 13.23 -10.45 -6.80
C MET A 1 11.78 -10.32 -6.36
N ILE A 2 11.42 -9.23 -5.72
CA ILE A 2 10.06 -9.01 -5.20
C ILE A 2 9.10 -8.78 -6.35
N LYS A 3 8.04 -9.59 -6.44
CA LYS A 3 7.05 -9.57 -7.52
C LYS A 3 5.61 -9.40 -7.01
N LYS A 4 5.41 -9.44 -5.69
CA LYS A 4 4.10 -9.38 -5.07
C LYS A 4 3.98 -8.14 -4.19
N ALA A 5 2.81 -7.49 -4.25
CA ALA A 5 2.49 -6.37 -3.36
C ALA A 5 1.12 -6.58 -2.72
N ILE A 6 1.03 -6.35 -1.41
CA ILE A 6 -0.22 -6.35 -0.64
C ILE A 6 -0.73 -4.92 -0.53
N LEU A 7 -1.98 -4.70 -0.91
CA LEU A 7 -2.70 -3.45 -0.72
C LEU A 7 -3.87 -3.66 0.26
N PRO A 8 -3.74 -3.23 1.51
CA PRO A 8 -4.81 -3.29 2.50
C PRO A 8 -5.91 -2.28 2.19
N VAL A 9 -7.05 -2.74 1.68
CA VAL A 9 -8.21 -1.91 1.27
C VAL A 9 -9.46 -2.15 2.12
N ALA A 10 -9.36 -2.94 3.20
CA ALA A 10 -10.52 -3.30 4.04
C ALA A 10 -10.97 -2.19 5.01
N GLY A 11 -10.19 -1.12 5.18
CA GLY A 11 -10.49 -0.04 6.12
C GLY A 11 -11.78 0.73 5.80
N LEU A 12 -12.50 1.18 6.83
CA LEU A 12 -13.81 1.87 6.69
C LEU A 12 -13.71 3.30 6.17
N GLY A 13 -12.52 3.93 6.22
CA GLY A 13 -12.32 5.27 5.67
C GLY A 13 -13.04 6.39 6.44
N THR A 14 -13.17 6.28 7.76
CA THR A 14 -13.94 7.23 8.59
C THR A 14 -13.45 8.68 8.50
N ARG A 15 -12.18 8.90 8.20
CA ARG A 15 -11.60 10.25 7.99
C ARG A 15 -12.10 10.92 6.71
N PHE A 16 -12.66 10.16 5.77
CA PHE A 16 -13.19 10.65 4.49
C PHE A 16 -14.72 10.78 4.48
N LEU A 17 -15.36 10.70 5.64
CA LEU A 17 -16.80 10.96 5.73
C LEU A 17 -17.11 12.43 5.38
N PRO A 18 -18.25 12.70 4.70
CA PRO A 18 -19.31 11.76 4.33
C PRO A 18 -19.07 10.95 3.03
N ALA A 19 -18.08 11.25 2.20
CA ALA A 19 -17.85 10.60 0.89
C ALA A 19 -17.68 9.07 1.03
N SER A 20 -16.90 8.61 2.01
CA SER A 20 -16.64 7.18 2.24
C SER A 20 -17.85 6.40 2.78
N LYS A 21 -19.00 7.05 3.01
CA LYS A 21 -20.26 6.36 3.33
C LYS A 21 -20.74 5.49 2.17
N SER A 22 -20.52 5.92 0.93
CA SER A 22 -21.08 5.28 -0.28
C SER A 22 -20.02 4.68 -1.19
N ILE A 23 -18.80 5.21 -1.16
CA ILE A 23 -17.68 4.76 -1.99
C ILE A 23 -16.46 4.47 -1.11
N PRO A 24 -15.67 3.43 -1.39
CA PRO A 24 -14.40 3.22 -0.73
C PRO A 24 -13.50 4.45 -0.84
N LYS A 25 -12.77 4.80 0.23
CA LYS A 25 -11.83 5.93 0.20
C LYS A 25 -10.79 5.79 -0.91
N GLU A 26 -10.42 4.56 -1.22
CA GLU A 26 -9.47 4.17 -2.26
C GLU A 26 -9.99 4.48 -3.68
N MET A 27 -11.33 4.63 -3.82
CA MET A 27 -12.01 4.98 -5.09
C MET A 27 -12.31 6.48 -5.20
N VAL A 28 -11.91 7.29 -4.23
CA VAL A 28 -12.00 8.76 -4.35
C VAL A 28 -11.09 9.20 -5.49
N THR A 29 -11.67 9.96 -6.42
CA THR A 29 -10.98 10.38 -7.64
C THR A 29 -9.99 11.49 -7.34
N VAL A 30 -8.78 11.33 -7.83
CA VAL A 30 -7.72 12.35 -7.86
C VAL A 30 -7.52 12.73 -9.32
N VAL A 31 -7.93 13.94 -9.69
CA VAL A 31 -8.04 14.43 -11.07
C VAL A 31 -9.07 13.61 -11.87
N ASP A 32 -8.68 12.53 -12.53
CA ASP A 32 -9.50 11.69 -13.43
C ASP A 32 -9.47 10.20 -13.07
N ARG A 33 -8.66 9.79 -12.10
CA ARG A 33 -8.43 8.38 -11.72
C ARG A 33 -8.64 8.16 -10.23
N PRO A 34 -9.11 6.99 -9.79
CA PRO A 34 -9.20 6.67 -8.37
C PRO A 34 -7.82 6.58 -7.72
N ALA A 35 -7.72 6.99 -6.46
CA ALA A 35 -6.47 7.04 -5.71
C ALA A 35 -5.70 5.71 -5.76
N ILE A 36 -6.40 4.58 -5.70
CA ILE A 36 -5.78 3.24 -5.74
C ILE A 36 -5.03 2.97 -7.05
N GLU A 37 -5.46 3.54 -8.18
CA GLU A 37 -4.78 3.34 -9.45
C GLU A 37 -3.36 3.91 -9.44
N TYR A 38 -3.17 5.09 -8.82
CA TYR A 38 -1.83 5.68 -8.67
C TYR A 38 -0.90 4.76 -7.89
N VAL A 39 -1.39 4.15 -6.79
CA VAL A 39 -0.61 3.23 -5.97
C VAL A 39 -0.30 1.92 -6.71
N VAL A 40 -1.25 1.41 -7.49
CA VAL A 40 -1.01 0.22 -8.32
C VAL A 40 0.00 0.53 -9.44
N ARG A 41 -0.09 1.69 -10.08
CA ARG A 41 0.90 2.13 -11.09
C ARG A 41 2.30 2.28 -10.51
N GLU A 42 2.43 2.82 -9.30
CA GLU A 42 3.69 2.87 -8.55
C GLU A 42 4.27 1.47 -8.36
N ALA A 43 3.45 0.51 -7.89
CA ALA A 43 3.87 -0.87 -7.69
C ALA A 43 4.31 -1.54 -9.00
N VAL A 44 3.53 -1.36 -10.08
CA VAL A 44 3.85 -1.91 -11.42
C VAL A 44 5.15 -1.31 -11.96
N ALA A 45 5.35 0.00 -11.83
CA ALA A 45 6.60 0.67 -12.22
C ALA A 45 7.81 0.17 -11.42
N ALA A 46 7.61 -0.29 -10.18
CA ALA A 46 8.64 -0.92 -9.36
C ALA A 46 8.90 -2.40 -9.72
N GLY A 47 8.19 -2.96 -10.70
CA GLY A 47 8.37 -4.33 -11.18
C GLY A 47 7.53 -5.39 -10.46
N ILE A 48 6.46 -4.97 -9.77
CA ILE A 48 5.45 -5.87 -9.20
C ILE A 48 4.60 -6.46 -10.32
N GLU A 49 4.33 -7.76 -10.24
CA GLU A 49 3.56 -8.53 -11.23
C GLU A 49 2.27 -9.10 -10.64
N GLN A 50 2.14 -9.12 -9.31
CA GLN A 50 0.92 -9.56 -8.62
C GLN A 50 0.52 -8.59 -7.52
N ILE A 51 -0.69 -8.05 -7.64
CA ILE A 51 -1.31 -7.19 -6.63
C ILE A 51 -2.27 -8.03 -5.80
N VAL A 52 -2.10 -8.03 -4.48
CA VAL A 52 -2.98 -8.73 -3.53
C VAL A 52 -3.82 -7.69 -2.79
N LEU A 53 -5.08 -7.55 -3.17
CA LEU A 53 -6.03 -6.69 -2.48
C LEU A 53 -6.55 -7.40 -1.23
N VAL A 54 -6.29 -6.85 -0.05
CA VAL A 54 -6.90 -7.34 1.19
C VAL A 54 -8.15 -6.50 1.46
N THR A 55 -9.30 -7.08 1.14
CA THR A 55 -10.58 -6.38 0.94
C THR A 55 -11.64 -6.79 1.97
N HIS A 56 -12.79 -6.13 1.91
CA HIS A 56 -13.98 -6.40 2.71
C HIS A 56 -15.22 -6.46 1.79
N SER A 57 -16.33 -7.04 2.25
CA SER A 57 -17.55 -7.24 1.43
C SER A 57 -18.13 -5.94 0.83
N SER A 58 -17.90 -4.79 1.45
CA SER A 58 -18.35 -3.48 0.97
C SER A 58 -17.43 -2.83 -0.05
N LYS A 59 -16.37 -3.49 -0.50
CA LYS A 59 -15.31 -2.93 -1.34
C LYS A 59 -15.29 -3.47 -2.78
N ALA A 60 -16.39 -4.08 -3.23
CA ALA A 60 -16.49 -4.69 -4.57
C ALA A 60 -16.14 -3.73 -5.72
N SER A 61 -16.38 -2.42 -5.56
CA SER A 61 -16.01 -1.43 -6.58
C SER A 61 -14.51 -1.34 -6.84
N ILE A 62 -13.67 -1.69 -5.86
CA ILE A 62 -12.21 -1.75 -6.04
C ILE A 62 -11.83 -2.95 -6.90
N GLU A 63 -12.44 -4.10 -6.61
CA GLU A 63 -12.22 -5.33 -7.38
C GLU A 63 -12.68 -5.13 -8.82
N ASN A 64 -13.92 -4.63 -8.99
CA ASN A 64 -14.51 -4.36 -10.31
C ASN A 64 -13.73 -3.33 -11.13
N TYR A 65 -12.99 -2.42 -10.50
CA TYR A 65 -12.20 -1.41 -11.21
C TYR A 65 -11.04 -2.03 -12.00
N PHE A 66 -10.45 -3.10 -11.48
CA PHE A 66 -9.34 -3.81 -12.12
C PHE A 66 -9.77 -5.01 -12.93
N ASP A 67 -11.06 -5.31 -12.97
CA ASP A 67 -11.63 -6.42 -13.74
C ASP A 67 -12.17 -5.93 -15.09
N HIS A 68 -12.39 -6.85 -16.04
CA HIS A 68 -13.01 -6.57 -17.31
C HIS A 68 -14.49 -6.23 -17.15
N ASN A 69 -14.93 -5.20 -17.86
CA ASN A 69 -16.35 -4.86 -18.00
C ASN A 69 -16.81 -5.14 -19.43
N PHE A 70 -17.19 -6.38 -19.70
CA PHE A 70 -17.55 -6.85 -21.02
C PHE A 70 -18.63 -6.00 -21.70
N GLU A 71 -19.66 -5.56 -20.96
CA GLU A 71 -20.75 -4.76 -21.51
C GLU A 71 -20.25 -3.37 -21.95
N LEU A 72 -19.47 -2.70 -21.10
CA LEU A 72 -18.89 -1.40 -21.40
C LEU A 72 -17.89 -1.51 -22.56
N GLU A 73 -16.98 -2.47 -22.51
CA GLU A 73 -15.95 -2.69 -23.54
C GLU A 73 -16.60 -2.95 -24.91
N THR A 74 -17.57 -3.86 -24.98
CA THR A 74 -18.34 -4.15 -26.21
C THR A 74 -19.10 -2.91 -26.72
N THR A 75 -19.66 -2.11 -25.80
CA THR A 75 -20.36 -0.87 -26.17
C THR A 75 -19.41 0.15 -26.79
N LEU A 76 -18.21 0.32 -26.21
CA LEU A 76 -17.20 1.24 -26.74
C LEU A 76 -16.68 0.77 -28.10
N GLU A 77 -16.43 -0.52 -28.26
CA GLU A 77 -16.00 -1.12 -29.54
C GLU A 77 -17.06 -0.90 -30.65
N ASN A 78 -18.32 -1.22 -30.39
CA ASN A 78 -19.43 -1.02 -31.35
C ASN A 78 -19.60 0.46 -31.74
N LYS A 79 -19.34 1.37 -30.80
CA LYS A 79 -19.37 2.84 -31.05
C LYS A 79 -18.07 3.37 -31.63
N LYS A 80 -17.08 2.50 -31.90
CA LYS A 80 -15.74 2.86 -32.42
C LYS A 80 -15.00 3.90 -31.56
N LYS A 81 -15.21 3.86 -30.23
CA LYS A 81 -14.55 4.72 -29.26
C LYS A 81 -13.26 4.05 -28.74
N PHE A 82 -12.33 3.81 -29.65
CA PHE A 82 -11.14 3.01 -29.39
C PHE A 82 -10.19 3.63 -28.36
N ASP A 83 -10.10 4.97 -28.30
CA ASP A 83 -9.25 5.64 -27.30
C ASP A 83 -9.78 5.37 -25.86
N LEU A 84 -11.10 5.47 -25.64
CA LEU A 84 -11.71 5.18 -24.36
C LEU A 84 -11.62 3.68 -24.02
N LEU A 85 -11.81 2.81 -25.04
CA LEU A 85 -11.64 1.37 -24.86
C LEU A 85 -10.23 1.04 -24.40
N LYS A 86 -9.23 1.58 -25.06
CA LYS A 86 -7.82 1.44 -24.68
C LYS A 86 -7.56 1.93 -23.27
N GLU A 87 -8.10 3.07 -22.90
CA GLU A 87 -7.92 3.66 -21.58
C GLU A 87 -8.40 2.74 -20.45
N ILE A 88 -9.54 2.06 -20.62
CA ILE A 88 -10.09 1.15 -19.60
C ILE A 88 -9.47 -0.25 -19.63
N THR A 89 -9.02 -0.73 -20.79
CA THR A 89 -8.41 -2.08 -20.91
C THR A 89 -6.92 -2.09 -20.57
N GLU A 90 -6.24 -0.93 -20.61
CA GLU A 90 -4.82 -0.81 -20.31
C GLU A 90 -4.55 -0.23 -18.91
N ILE A 91 -5.54 -0.27 -17.99
CA ILE A 91 -5.32 0.09 -16.57
C ILE A 91 -4.20 -0.75 -15.96
N LEU A 92 -4.17 -2.05 -16.30
CA LEU A 92 -3.13 -2.99 -15.90
C LEU A 92 -2.39 -3.54 -17.12
N PRO A 93 -1.05 -3.62 -17.08
CA PRO A 93 -0.30 -4.35 -18.10
C PRO A 93 -0.69 -5.84 -18.11
N PRO A 94 -0.65 -6.53 -19.27
CA PRO A 94 -1.10 -7.92 -19.42
C PRO A 94 -0.37 -8.95 -18.53
N HIS A 95 0.83 -8.62 -18.05
CA HIS A 95 1.63 -9.48 -17.17
C HIS A 95 1.33 -9.26 -15.68
N VAL A 96 0.48 -8.31 -15.33
CA VAL A 96 0.11 -7.99 -13.95
C VAL A 96 -1.23 -8.64 -13.61
N SER A 97 -1.28 -9.37 -12.51
CA SER A 97 -2.50 -9.99 -11.99
C SER A 97 -2.97 -9.32 -10.72
N VAL A 98 -4.28 -9.29 -10.50
CA VAL A 98 -4.90 -8.85 -9.25
C VAL A 98 -5.60 -10.05 -8.61
N VAL A 99 -5.34 -10.24 -7.31
CA VAL A 99 -5.96 -11.29 -6.49
C VAL A 99 -6.60 -10.63 -5.27
N SER A 100 -7.82 -11.00 -4.94
CA SER A 100 -8.51 -10.49 -3.75
C SER A 100 -8.57 -11.54 -2.65
N VAL A 101 -8.22 -11.14 -1.43
CA VAL A 101 -8.41 -11.93 -0.21
C VAL A 101 -9.26 -11.13 0.77
N ARG A 102 -9.99 -11.84 1.65
CA ARG A 102 -10.88 -11.17 2.60
C ARG A 102 -10.21 -10.98 3.95
N GLN A 103 -10.31 -9.76 4.51
CA GLN A 103 -10.09 -9.52 5.92
C GLN A 103 -11.44 -9.63 6.65
N PRO A 104 -11.70 -10.73 7.38
CA PRO A 104 -13.03 -10.99 7.95
C PRO A 104 -13.36 -10.07 9.14
N GLN A 105 -12.33 -9.53 9.81
CA GLN A 105 -12.47 -8.65 10.97
C GLN A 105 -11.42 -7.54 10.92
N PRO A 106 -11.75 -6.30 11.36
CA PRO A 106 -10.83 -5.17 11.34
C PRO A 106 -9.84 -5.24 12.53
N LEU A 107 -8.89 -6.15 12.46
CA LEU A 107 -7.90 -6.42 13.53
C LEU A 107 -6.54 -5.75 13.25
N GLY A 108 -6.51 -4.68 12.50
CA GLY A 108 -5.30 -3.88 12.23
C GLY A 108 -4.58 -4.23 10.92
N LEU A 109 -3.46 -3.51 10.70
CA LEU A 109 -2.66 -3.63 9.48
C LEU A 109 -1.93 -4.98 9.42
N GLY A 110 -1.34 -5.42 10.53
CA GLY A 110 -0.65 -6.71 10.59
C GLY A 110 -1.59 -7.87 10.27
N HIS A 111 -2.83 -7.84 10.79
CA HIS A 111 -3.85 -8.83 10.43
C HIS A 111 -4.23 -8.77 8.95
N ALA A 112 -4.34 -7.58 8.36
CA ALA A 112 -4.60 -7.46 6.92
C ALA A 112 -3.47 -8.10 6.10
N VAL A 113 -2.21 -7.85 6.44
CA VAL A 113 -1.05 -8.50 5.81
C VAL A 113 -1.11 -10.01 5.98
N LEU A 114 -1.43 -10.49 7.18
CA LEU A 114 -1.54 -11.92 7.49
C LEU A 114 -2.63 -12.62 6.68
N CYS A 115 -3.75 -11.96 6.37
CA CYS A 115 -4.80 -12.52 5.50
C CYS A 115 -4.29 -12.87 4.09
N ALA A 116 -3.21 -12.25 3.62
CA ALA A 116 -2.61 -12.54 2.33
C ALA A 116 -1.59 -13.70 2.36
N LYS A 117 -1.35 -14.34 3.51
CA LYS A 117 -0.30 -15.34 3.73
C LYS A 117 -0.27 -16.44 2.67
N ASP A 118 -1.42 -17.04 2.35
CA ASP A 118 -1.50 -18.17 1.43
C ASP A 118 -1.17 -17.76 -0.02
N VAL A 119 -1.47 -16.51 -0.41
CA VAL A 119 -1.13 -15.96 -1.73
C VAL A 119 0.34 -15.57 -1.80
N ILE A 120 0.89 -15.01 -0.74
CA ILE A 120 2.30 -14.64 -0.65
C ILE A 120 3.17 -15.89 -0.61
N GLY A 121 2.79 -16.89 0.19
CA GLY A 121 3.54 -18.13 0.31
C GLY A 121 4.92 -17.91 0.96
N LYS A 122 5.97 -18.21 0.20
CA LYS A 122 7.37 -18.07 0.66
C LYS A 122 8.09 -16.87 0.02
N ASP A 123 7.38 -16.05 -0.74
CA ASP A 123 7.96 -14.91 -1.44
C ASP A 123 8.10 -13.70 -0.51
N ASP A 124 9.17 -12.95 -0.69
CA ASP A 124 9.29 -11.61 -0.13
C ASP A 124 8.35 -10.67 -0.90
N PHE A 125 7.82 -9.66 -0.23
CA PHE A 125 6.74 -8.85 -0.76
C PHE A 125 6.82 -7.39 -0.35
N ALA A 126 6.10 -6.54 -1.08
CA ALA A 126 5.86 -5.16 -0.69
C ALA A 126 4.47 -5.01 -0.02
N VAL A 127 4.31 -3.97 0.82
CA VAL A 127 3.01 -3.51 1.32
C VAL A 127 2.88 -2.04 0.99
N LEU A 128 1.78 -1.66 0.35
CA LEU A 128 1.49 -0.27 -0.02
C LEU A 128 0.13 0.13 0.56
N LEU A 129 0.12 1.17 1.40
CA LEU A 129 -1.13 1.74 1.89
C LEU A 129 -1.77 2.60 0.79
N PRO A 130 -3.00 2.28 0.36
CA PRO A 130 -3.62 2.87 -0.83
C PRO A 130 -4.18 4.29 -0.63
N ASP A 131 -4.14 4.82 0.58
CA ASP A 131 -4.57 6.17 0.93
C ASP A 131 -3.42 7.17 1.07
N VAL A 132 -2.22 6.77 0.72
CA VAL A 132 -1.03 7.62 0.67
C VAL A 132 -0.51 7.63 -0.77
N LEU A 133 -0.49 8.80 -1.39
CA LEU A 133 0.11 9.00 -2.70
C LEU A 133 1.53 9.52 -2.51
N VAL A 134 2.49 8.80 -3.06
CA VAL A 134 3.90 9.18 -3.06
C VAL A 134 4.22 9.85 -4.38
N LYS A 135 4.89 11.00 -4.33
CA LYS A 135 5.46 11.63 -5.53
C LYS A 135 6.86 11.04 -5.72
N ASP A 136 7.04 10.31 -6.81
CA ASP A 136 8.34 9.74 -7.15
C ASP A 136 9.41 10.84 -7.30
N SER A 137 10.60 10.54 -6.83
CA SER A 137 11.80 11.34 -7.10
C SER A 137 12.24 11.04 -8.54
N ASP A 138 11.90 11.94 -9.47
CA ASP A 138 12.23 11.77 -10.90
C ASP A 138 13.77 11.67 -11.11
N PRO A 139 14.30 10.71 -11.88
CA PRO A 139 13.60 9.74 -12.74
C PRO A 139 13.37 8.36 -12.09
N VAL A 140 13.56 8.21 -10.80
CA VAL A 140 13.56 6.91 -10.11
C VAL A 140 12.31 6.74 -9.26
N ASN A 141 11.66 5.57 -9.42
CA ASN A 141 10.57 5.16 -8.56
C ASN A 141 11.12 4.76 -7.18
N ASP A 142 10.67 5.43 -6.10
CA ASP A 142 11.18 5.22 -4.75
C ASP A 142 10.96 3.79 -4.23
N LEU A 143 9.84 3.15 -4.60
CA LEU A 143 9.62 1.73 -4.26
C LEU A 143 10.64 0.82 -4.95
N SER A 144 11.06 1.14 -6.18
CA SER A 144 12.13 0.41 -6.88
C SER A 144 13.45 0.47 -6.11
N LEU A 145 13.79 1.64 -5.57
CA LEU A 145 14.99 1.80 -4.73
C LEU A 145 14.90 0.98 -3.45
N MET A 146 13.73 0.97 -2.79
CA MET A 146 13.51 0.14 -1.60
C MET A 146 13.70 -1.35 -1.92
N ILE A 147 13.16 -1.83 -3.06
CA ILE A 147 13.33 -3.21 -3.52
C ILE A 147 14.79 -3.53 -3.81
N GLN A 148 15.53 -2.63 -4.47
CA GLN A 148 16.97 -2.81 -4.72
C GLN A 148 17.76 -2.93 -3.42
N ARG A 149 17.49 -2.07 -2.44
CA ARG A 149 18.13 -2.07 -1.12
C ARG A 149 17.79 -3.32 -0.32
N PHE A 150 16.53 -3.74 -0.36
CA PHE A 150 16.12 -5.01 0.24
C PHE A 150 16.89 -6.19 -0.37
N ASN A 151 16.98 -6.28 -1.69
CA ASN A 151 17.71 -7.35 -2.38
C ASN A 151 19.20 -7.36 -2.02
N ALA A 152 19.81 -6.19 -1.83
CA ALA A 152 21.22 -6.07 -1.46
C ALA A 152 21.50 -6.40 0.02
N SER A 153 20.61 -5.96 0.93
CA SER A 153 20.82 -6.07 2.39
C SER A 153 20.09 -7.23 3.04
N GLN A 154 19.06 -7.79 2.38
CA GLN A 154 18.11 -8.78 2.93
C GLN A 154 17.42 -8.27 4.22
N SER A 155 17.35 -6.95 4.40
CA SER A 155 16.74 -6.29 5.54
C SER A 155 15.46 -5.58 5.12
N SER A 156 14.42 -5.67 5.96
CA SER A 156 13.16 -4.96 5.74
C SER A 156 13.41 -3.48 5.46
N GLN A 157 12.68 -2.91 4.51
CA GLN A 157 12.73 -1.50 4.19
C GLN A 157 11.39 -0.85 4.55
N ILE A 158 11.45 0.33 5.16
CA ILE A 158 10.27 1.15 5.49
C ILE A 158 10.54 2.54 4.94
N MET A 159 9.61 3.09 4.18
CA MET A 159 9.69 4.46 3.70
C MET A 159 9.30 5.42 4.82
N VAL A 160 10.08 6.48 4.99
CA VAL A 160 9.84 7.52 5.99
C VAL A 160 9.94 8.90 5.36
N GLU A 161 9.23 9.86 5.94
CA GLU A 161 9.24 11.26 5.56
C GLU A 161 9.35 12.13 6.81
N ALA A 162 10.11 13.22 6.71
CA ALA A 162 10.19 14.18 7.79
C ALA A 162 8.89 15.00 7.89
N VAL A 163 8.30 15.03 9.07
CA VAL A 163 7.10 15.83 9.37
C VAL A 163 7.43 16.93 10.35
N PRO A 164 6.64 18.04 10.37
CA PRO A 164 6.76 19.06 11.40
C PRO A 164 6.59 18.46 12.82
N ASP A 165 7.42 18.88 13.78
CA ASP A 165 7.43 18.31 15.14
C ASP A 165 6.07 18.36 15.86
N HIS A 166 5.21 19.31 15.52
CA HIS A 166 3.87 19.43 16.10
C HIS A 166 2.84 18.45 15.53
N LEU A 167 3.21 17.67 14.50
CA LEU A 167 2.35 16.67 13.85
C LEU A 167 2.77 15.22 14.16
N VAL A 168 3.82 15.00 14.95
CA VAL A 168 4.34 13.65 15.25
C VAL A 168 3.30 12.75 15.96
N ASP A 169 2.36 13.34 16.69
CA ASP A 169 1.27 12.65 17.38
C ASP A 169 0.19 12.04 16.46
N GLN A 170 0.33 12.26 15.15
CA GLN A 170 -0.60 11.71 14.15
C GLN A 170 -0.07 10.45 13.46
N TYR A 171 1.23 10.14 13.61
CA TYR A 171 1.95 9.14 12.84
C TYR A 171 2.73 8.16 13.71
N GLY A 172 3.07 7.00 13.13
CA GLY A 172 4.13 6.16 13.65
C GLY A 172 5.48 6.80 13.36
N ILE A 173 6.25 7.11 14.39
CA ILE A 173 7.55 7.78 14.29
C ILE A 173 8.68 6.77 14.51
N VAL A 174 9.65 6.72 13.59
CA VAL A 174 10.78 5.82 13.72
C VAL A 174 11.83 6.36 14.68
N ASP A 175 12.43 5.46 15.46
CA ASP A 175 13.60 5.75 16.30
C ASP A 175 14.86 5.42 15.50
N VAL A 176 15.73 6.42 15.33
CA VAL A 176 16.98 6.33 14.56
C VAL A 176 18.12 7.03 15.31
N ALA A 177 19.34 6.54 15.14
CA ALA A 177 20.52 7.14 15.80
C ALA A 177 20.86 8.54 15.26
N ALA A 178 20.52 8.81 13.99
CA ALA A 178 20.72 10.11 13.33
C ALA A 178 19.72 10.23 12.18
N SER A 179 19.34 11.45 11.80
CA SER A 179 18.49 11.65 10.61
C SER A 179 19.30 11.37 9.33
N PRO A 180 18.80 10.48 8.44
CA PRO A 180 19.46 10.24 7.16
C PRO A 180 19.31 11.46 6.24
N ALA A 181 20.21 11.60 5.28
CA ALA A 181 19.95 12.49 4.15
C ALA A 181 18.84 11.94 3.26
N GLU A 182 18.25 12.82 2.45
CA GLU A 182 17.21 12.42 1.50
C GLU A 182 17.70 11.29 0.58
N GLY A 183 16.87 10.27 0.46
CA GLY A 183 17.20 9.09 -0.34
C GLY A 183 18.20 8.13 0.31
N GLU A 184 18.72 8.37 1.49
CA GLU A 184 19.59 7.43 2.21
C GLU A 184 18.79 6.39 3.02
N SER A 185 19.45 5.28 3.34
CA SER A 185 18.90 4.26 4.25
C SER A 185 19.66 4.26 5.57
N ILE A 186 18.92 4.25 6.68
CA ILE A 186 19.49 4.12 8.02
C ILE A 186 18.81 2.97 8.77
N LYS A 187 19.56 2.36 9.69
CA LYS A 187 19.01 1.34 10.57
C LYS A 187 18.13 1.98 11.63
N MET A 188 16.85 1.59 11.65
CA MET A 188 15.95 1.98 12.74
C MET A 188 16.17 1.12 13.98
N GLN A 189 15.92 1.69 15.15
CA GLN A 189 15.99 1.04 16.47
C GLN A 189 14.59 0.62 16.95
N GLY A 190 13.54 1.36 16.54
CA GLY A 190 12.17 1.11 16.93
C GLY A 190 11.18 2.00 16.21
N ILE A 191 9.91 1.85 16.55
CA ILE A 191 8.80 2.72 16.10
C ILE A 191 7.93 3.03 17.32
N VAL A 192 7.54 4.29 17.45
CA VAL A 192 6.59 4.76 18.48
C VAL A 192 5.33 5.24 17.76
N GLU A 193 4.22 4.58 18.04
CA GLU A 193 2.93 4.98 17.45
C GLU A 193 2.37 6.21 18.17
N LYS A 194 2.16 7.29 17.43
CA LYS A 194 1.57 8.54 17.88
C LYS A 194 2.15 9.07 19.19
N PRO A 195 3.47 9.34 19.24
CA PRO A 195 4.10 9.84 20.45
C PRO A 195 3.52 11.20 20.85
N VAL A 196 3.52 11.48 22.13
CA VAL A 196 3.17 12.84 22.61
C VAL A 196 4.16 13.86 22.02
N VAL A 197 3.66 15.00 21.55
CA VAL A 197 4.52 16.09 21.05
C VAL A 197 5.60 16.44 22.07
N GLY A 198 6.85 16.50 21.63
CA GLY A 198 8.03 16.73 22.48
C GLY A 198 8.64 15.47 23.10
N THR A 199 8.04 14.27 22.90
CA THR A 199 8.61 12.98 23.35
C THR A 199 8.98 12.06 22.20
N ALA A 200 8.72 12.47 20.95
CA ALA A 200 9.03 11.69 19.77
C ALA A 200 10.54 11.46 19.64
N PRO A 201 10.98 10.23 19.29
CA PRO A 201 12.41 9.92 19.14
C PRO A 201 13.05 10.60 17.93
N SER A 202 12.25 10.99 16.94
CA SER A 202 12.65 11.75 15.75
C SER A 202 11.42 12.47 15.18
N ASN A 203 11.55 13.06 14.00
CA ASN A 203 10.41 13.57 13.22
C ASN A 203 10.18 12.78 11.92
N LEU A 204 10.72 11.58 11.81
CA LEU A 204 10.57 10.72 10.64
C LEU A 204 9.34 9.83 10.80
N SER A 205 8.29 10.16 10.05
CA SER A 205 7.02 9.42 10.04
C SER A 205 7.04 8.29 9.02
N VAL A 206 6.34 7.21 9.33
CA VAL A 206 6.13 6.09 8.40
C VAL A 206 5.12 6.48 7.31
N VAL A 207 5.53 6.34 6.05
CA VAL A 207 4.72 6.76 4.88
C VAL A 207 3.75 5.66 4.40
N GLY A 208 3.93 4.42 4.85
CA GLY A 208 3.06 3.32 4.44
C GLY A 208 3.54 2.59 3.17
N ARG A 209 4.84 2.58 2.95
CA ARG A 209 5.52 1.72 1.98
C ARG A 209 6.51 0.84 2.73
N TYR A 210 6.38 -0.47 2.52
CA TYR A 210 7.19 -1.49 3.19
C TYR A 210 7.66 -2.52 2.17
N VAL A 211 8.90 -2.99 2.32
CA VAL A 211 9.43 -4.16 1.61
C VAL A 211 9.89 -5.15 2.65
N LEU A 212 9.26 -6.31 2.69
CA LEU A 212 9.31 -7.24 3.81
C LEU A 212 9.67 -8.65 3.37
N PRO A 213 10.46 -9.39 4.16
CA PRO A 213 10.72 -10.80 3.91
C PRO A 213 9.51 -11.68 4.29
N ALA A 214 9.34 -12.80 3.61
CA ALA A 214 8.26 -13.77 3.88
C ALA A 214 8.15 -14.19 5.35
N LYS A 215 9.27 -14.22 6.09
CA LYS A 215 9.30 -14.57 7.53
C LYS A 215 8.41 -13.66 8.41
N ILE A 216 8.07 -12.46 7.94
CA ILE A 216 7.16 -11.55 8.64
C ILE A 216 5.80 -12.23 8.90
N MET A 217 5.34 -13.09 8.00
CA MET A 217 4.07 -13.81 8.19
C MET A 217 4.08 -14.65 9.47
N GLN A 218 5.18 -15.35 9.76
CA GLN A 218 5.34 -16.14 10.99
C GLN A 218 5.39 -15.25 12.25
N LEU A 219 6.02 -14.08 12.14
CA LEU A 219 6.08 -13.12 13.25
C LEU A 219 4.68 -12.56 13.54
N LEU A 220 3.91 -12.19 12.51
CA LEU A 220 2.54 -11.71 12.68
C LEU A 220 1.61 -12.76 13.31
N GLU A 221 1.74 -14.05 12.97
CA GLU A 221 0.97 -15.13 13.59
C GLU A 221 1.20 -15.24 15.10
N ASN A 222 2.40 -14.92 15.54
CA ASN A 222 2.79 -15.03 16.96
C ASN A 222 2.76 -13.67 17.68
N THR A 223 2.42 -12.58 17.00
CA THR A 223 2.35 -11.26 17.61
C THR A 223 1.09 -11.15 18.47
N PRO A 224 1.22 -10.84 19.77
CA PRO A 224 0.05 -10.59 20.61
C PRO A 224 -0.67 -9.30 20.14
N LYS A 225 -1.98 -9.27 20.37
CA LYS A 225 -2.77 -8.08 20.08
C LYS A 225 -2.34 -6.92 20.97
N GLY A 226 -2.14 -5.76 20.37
CA GLY A 226 -1.80 -4.52 21.04
C GLY A 226 -3.01 -3.65 21.37
N ALA A 227 -2.80 -2.34 21.41
CA ALA A 227 -3.87 -1.36 21.62
C ALA A 227 -4.97 -1.52 20.56
N GLY A 228 -6.23 -1.38 20.96
CA GLY A 228 -7.37 -1.54 20.05
C GLY A 228 -7.68 -2.97 19.62
N ASN A 229 -7.04 -4.00 20.21
CA ASN A 229 -7.17 -5.42 19.83
C ASN A 229 -6.62 -5.71 18.41
N GLU A 230 -5.66 -4.92 17.95
CA GLU A 230 -5.05 -4.96 16.61
C GLU A 230 -3.65 -5.60 16.65
N ILE A 231 -3.20 -6.17 15.51
CA ILE A 231 -1.84 -6.60 15.21
C ILE A 231 -1.34 -5.91 13.94
#